data_c7ff2748a1f28d49d0d295e4dddff8b8
#
_entry.id   c7ff2748a1f28d49d0d295e4dddff8b8
#
_cell.length_a   1.000
_cell.length_b   1.000
_cell.length_c   1.000
_cell.angle_alpha   90.00
_cell.angle_beta   90.00
_cell.angle_gamma   90.00
#
_symmetry.space_group_name_H-M   'P 1'
#
loop_
_entity.id
_entity.type
_entity.pdbx_description
1 polymer ?
#
loop_
_entity_poly.entity_id
_entity_poly.type
_entity_poly.pdbx_seq_one_letter_code
_entity_poly.pdbx_strand_id
1 'polypeptide(L)'
;MIQFDNINKETPYLVFKEKYTESINAKQKNIEAICISSYSSENKEVNARYVNLKIIDGNEFIFFSNYNSPKSIDFNSHNQITALIYWNNINVQIRMKAHIKRTSREFNQAYFAGRDEEKNALAISSEQSSIIDSYKAVQENYEVSLSKSDLSVCPDYWGGYSFTPYYFEFWEGHELSLIHISEPTRPNC
;
A
#
# COMPACT_ATOMS: atom_id res chain seq x y z
N MET A 1 7.36 -6.71 6.72
CA MET A 1 8.37 -5.66 6.44
C MET A 1 8.31 -5.31 4.95
N ILE A 2 8.71 -4.08 4.58
CA ILE A 2 8.79 -3.65 3.19
C ILE A 2 10.04 -4.26 2.56
N GLN A 3 9.87 -4.88 1.39
CA GLN A 3 10.97 -5.36 0.56
C GLN A 3 11.43 -4.22 -0.36
N PHE A 4 12.75 -4.06 -0.51
CA PHE A 4 13.34 -3.05 -1.37
C PHE A 4 14.13 -3.73 -2.48
N ASP A 5 13.64 -3.59 -3.72
CA ASP A 5 14.28 -4.13 -4.92
C ASP A 5 14.67 -2.97 -5.84
N ASN A 6 15.85 -3.04 -6.44
CA ASN A 6 16.33 -2.08 -7.46
C ASN A 6 16.04 -0.60 -7.13
N ILE A 7 16.15 -0.20 -5.86
CA ILE A 7 15.72 1.13 -5.41
C ILE A 7 16.30 2.25 -6.28
N ASN A 8 15.44 3.19 -6.69
CA ASN A 8 15.84 4.39 -7.40
C ASN A 8 16.88 5.19 -6.58
N LYS A 9 17.93 5.67 -7.24
CA LYS A 9 19.05 6.38 -6.62
C LYS A 9 18.79 7.88 -6.43
N GLU A 10 17.63 8.38 -6.83
CA GLU A 10 17.25 9.77 -6.57
C GLU A 10 17.05 9.99 -5.07
N THR A 11 17.42 11.19 -4.61
CA THR A 11 17.43 11.56 -3.19
C THR A 11 16.16 11.17 -2.43
N PRO A 12 14.94 11.43 -2.92
CA PRO A 12 13.73 11.13 -2.14
C PRO A 12 13.56 9.64 -1.82
N TYR A 13 13.96 8.74 -2.73
CA TYR A 13 13.87 7.30 -2.51
C TYR A 13 14.91 6.80 -1.51
N LEU A 14 16.11 7.39 -1.56
CA LEU A 14 17.18 7.07 -0.60
C LEU A 14 16.80 7.55 0.80
N VAL A 15 16.27 8.77 0.94
CA VAL A 15 15.77 9.32 2.20
C VAL A 15 14.62 8.47 2.75
N PHE A 16 13.69 8.04 1.89
CA PHE A 16 12.62 7.12 2.32
C PHE A 16 13.19 5.83 2.94
N LYS A 17 14.17 5.21 2.28
CA LYS A 17 14.83 3.99 2.76
C LYS A 17 15.59 4.22 4.06
N GLU A 18 16.27 5.36 4.19
CA GLU A 18 16.96 5.76 5.41
C GLU A 18 15.98 5.87 6.59
N LYS A 19 14.90 6.66 6.43
CA LYS A 19 13.87 6.82 7.46
C LYS A 19 13.13 5.52 7.79
N TYR A 20 12.94 4.64 6.80
CA TYR A 20 12.44 3.30 7.07
C TYR A 20 13.39 2.49 7.96
N THR A 21 14.70 2.54 7.71
CA THR A 21 15.70 1.86 8.53
C THR A 21 15.77 2.42 9.95
N GLU A 22 15.72 3.76 10.10
CA GLU A 22 15.61 4.42 11.40
C GLU A 22 14.37 3.95 12.17
N SER A 23 13.23 3.85 11.48
CA SER A 23 11.97 3.38 12.07
C SER A 23 12.04 1.93 12.56
N ILE A 24 12.71 1.03 11.80
CA ILE A 24 12.97 -0.34 12.27
C ILE A 24 13.79 -0.32 13.55
N ASN A 25 14.89 0.44 13.58
CA ASN A 25 15.77 0.54 14.76
C ASN A 25 15.03 1.12 15.98
N ALA A 26 14.10 2.05 15.74
CA ALA A 26 13.23 2.61 16.75
C ALA A 26 12.04 1.70 17.14
N LYS A 27 11.97 0.47 16.62
CA LYS A 27 10.90 -0.51 16.88
C LYS A 27 9.50 0.01 16.54
N GLN A 28 9.37 0.76 15.44
CA GLN A 28 8.10 1.27 14.94
C GLN A 28 7.13 0.11 14.66
N LYS A 29 5.94 0.15 15.28
CA LYS A 29 4.85 -0.80 14.98
C LYS A 29 4.15 -0.41 13.68
N ASN A 30 3.59 -1.43 12.99
CA ASN A 30 2.84 -1.23 11.73
C ASN A 30 3.62 -0.40 10.69
N ILE A 31 4.93 -0.64 10.60
CA ILE A 31 5.87 0.15 9.77
C ILE A 31 5.50 0.18 8.28
N GLU A 32 4.74 -0.80 7.81
CA GLU A 32 4.25 -0.93 6.42
C GLU A 32 2.93 -0.21 6.18
N ALA A 33 2.26 0.26 7.25
CA ALA A 33 0.96 0.90 7.11
C ALA A 33 1.09 2.27 6.44
N ILE A 34 0.47 2.41 5.26
CA ILE A 34 0.42 3.64 4.49
C ILE A 34 -1.02 4.04 4.23
N CYS A 35 -1.37 5.28 4.51
CA CYS A 35 -2.68 5.82 4.20
C CYS A 35 -2.71 6.25 2.73
N ILE A 36 -3.64 5.67 1.96
CA ILE A 36 -3.88 6.05 0.56
C ILE A 36 -5.19 6.82 0.48
N SER A 37 -5.11 8.04 -0.02
CA SER A 37 -6.28 8.86 -0.34
C SER A 37 -6.55 8.80 -1.83
N SER A 38 -7.81 8.54 -2.20
CA SER A 38 -8.30 8.48 -3.57
C SER A 38 -9.52 9.39 -3.74
N TYR A 39 -9.78 9.81 -4.96
CA TYR A 39 -10.98 10.57 -5.33
C TYR A 39 -11.98 9.66 -6.03
N SER A 40 -13.19 9.61 -5.51
CA SER A 40 -14.33 8.97 -6.17
C SER A 40 -14.96 9.94 -7.16
N SER A 41 -14.79 9.68 -8.45
CA SER A 41 -15.41 10.50 -9.50
C SER A 41 -16.94 10.39 -9.51
N GLU A 42 -17.46 9.25 -9.09
CA GLU A 42 -18.90 8.97 -8.99
C GLU A 42 -19.55 9.78 -7.86
N ASN A 43 -19.01 9.66 -6.65
CA ASN A 43 -19.58 10.29 -5.45
C ASN A 43 -19.05 11.72 -5.23
N LYS A 44 -18.02 12.14 -5.99
CA LYS A 44 -17.30 13.42 -5.83
C LYS A 44 -16.73 13.62 -4.42
N GLU A 45 -16.20 12.55 -3.85
CA GLU A 45 -15.66 12.50 -2.50
C GLU A 45 -14.23 12.03 -2.46
N VAL A 46 -13.50 12.45 -1.44
CA VAL A 46 -12.16 11.94 -1.14
C VAL A 46 -12.29 10.88 -0.05
N ASN A 47 -11.77 9.69 -0.34
CA ASN A 47 -11.73 8.56 0.57
C ASN A 47 -10.30 8.26 1.00
N ALA A 48 -10.09 7.91 2.26
CA ALA A 48 -8.78 7.52 2.78
C ALA A 48 -8.87 6.22 3.57
N ARG A 49 -7.83 5.37 3.44
CA ARG A 49 -7.70 4.11 4.19
C ARG A 49 -6.25 3.68 4.30
N TYR A 50 -5.95 2.88 5.30
CA TYR A 50 -4.65 2.24 5.40
C TYR A 50 -4.58 0.98 4.52
N VAL A 51 -3.42 0.81 3.89
CA VAL A 51 -3.00 -0.43 3.22
C VAL A 51 -1.59 -0.79 3.69
N ASN A 52 -1.16 -2.03 3.48
CA ASN A 52 0.20 -2.45 3.81
C ASN A 52 1.09 -2.37 2.58
N LEU A 53 2.03 -1.44 2.57
CA LEU A 53 3.07 -1.36 1.56
C LEU A 53 3.98 -2.60 1.67
N LYS A 54 4.19 -3.32 0.57
CA LYS A 54 4.91 -4.60 0.59
C LYS A 54 6.25 -4.54 -0.13
N ILE A 55 6.30 -3.88 -1.27
CA ILE A 55 7.48 -3.85 -2.13
C ILE A 55 7.71 -2.42 -2.61
N ILE A 56 8.98 -2.03 -2.69
CA ILE A 56 9.44 -0.86 -3.44
C ILE A 56 10.45 -1.38 -4.46
N ASP A 57 10.09 -1.34 -5.74
CA ASP A 57 10.95 -1.76 -6.85
C ASP A 57 11.19 -0.57 -7.79
N GLY A 58 12.45 -0.19 -7.92
CA GLY A 58 12.81 1.03 -8.63
C GLY A 58 12.13 2.25 -8.04
N ASN A 59 11.21 2.83 -8.78
CA ASN A 59 10.37 3.97 -8.38
C ASN A 59 8.92 3.59 -8.07
N GLU A 60 8.59 2.31 -8.07
CA GLU A 60 7.23 1.80 -7.86
C GLU A 60 7.04 1.32 -6.42
N PHE A 61 5.99 1.80 -5.77
CA PHE A 61 5.55 1.41 -4.43
C PHE A 61 4.35 0.49 -4.57
N ILE A 62 4.43 -0.75 -4.05
CA ILE A 62 3.46 -1.80 -4.34
C ILE A 62 2.76 -2.29 -3.08
N PHE A 63 1.42 -2.31 -3.12
CA PHE A 63 0.56 -2.96 -2.13
C PHE A 63 -0.47 -3.84 -2.83
N PHE A 64 -1.11 -4.74 -2.08
CA PHE A 64 -2.07 -5.69 -2.64
C PHE A 64 -3.45 -5.47 -2.04
N SER A 65 -4.48 -5.69 -2.87
CA SER A 65 -5.88 -5.48 -2.49
C SER A 65 -6.84 -6.28 -3.35
N ASN A 66 -8.11 -6.35 -2.91
CA ASN A 66 -9.20 -6.83 -3.73
C ASN A 66 -9.60 -5.77 -4.77
N TYR A 67 -9.67 -6.15 -6.04
CA TYR A 67 -10.01 -5.29 -7.18
C TYR A 67 -11.50 -4.89 -7.23
N ASN A 68 -12.35 -5.58 -6.48
CA ASN A 68 -13.78 -5.25 -6.35
C ASN A 68 -14.05 -4.29 -5.20
N SER A 69 -13.03 -3.86 -4.46
CA SER A 69 -13.20 -2.92 -3.35
C SER A 69 -13.49 -1.49 -3.83
N PRO A 70 -14.17 -0.65 -3.04
CA PRO A 70 -14.49 0.73 -3.40
C PRO A 70 -13.28 1.56 -3.84
N LYS A 71 -12.12 1.39 -3.18
CA LYS A 71 -10.88 2.07 -3.58
C LYS A 71 -10.41 1.71 -4.98
N SER A 72 -10.68 0.48 -5.42
CA SER A 72 -10.30 0.01 -6.75
C SER A 72 -11.14 0.65 -7.84
N ILE A 73 -12.41 0.94 -7.54
CA ILE A 73 -13.30 1.71 -8.42
C ILE A 73 -12.77 3.14 -8.54
N ASP A 74 -12.41 3.76 -7.41
CA ASP A 74 -11.80 5.10 -7.41
C ASP A 74 -10.55 5.15 -8.27
N PHE A 75 -9.60 4.21 -8.11
CA PHE A 75 -8.34 4.17 -8.87
C PHE A 75 -8.55 3.98 -10.38
N ASN A 76 -9.60 3.25 -10.77
CA ASN A 76 -9.93 3.06 -12.19
C ASN A 76 -10.49 4.34 -12.83
N SER A 77 -11.21 5.15 -12.06
CA SER A 77 -11.82 6.39 -12.53
C SER A 77 -10.89 7.60 -12.44
N HIS A 78 -9.95 7.58 -11.47
CA HIS A 78 -9.01 8.66 -11.21
C HIS A 78 -7.70 8.10 -10.64
N ASN A 79 -6.66 8.14 -11.45
CA ASN A 79 -5.39 7.48 -11.13
C ASN A 79 -4.43 8.30 -10.26
N GLN A 80 -4.78 9.51 -9.85
CA GLN A 80 -3.99 10.29 -8.90
C GLN A 80 -4.37 9.94 -7.46
N ILE A 81 -3.35 9.76 -6.63
CA ILE A 81 -3.51 9.49 -5.20
C ILE A 81 -2.57 10.36 -4.37
N THR A 82 -2.90 10.46 -3.09
CA THR A 82 -1.94 10.88 -2.07
C THR A 82 -1.67 9.70 -1.15
N ALA A 83 -0.39 9.42 -0.93
CA ALA A 83 0.07 8.42 0.01
C ALA A 83 0.75 9.10 1.21
N LEU A 84 0.41 8.67 2.43
CA LEU A 84 0.89 9.29 3.66
C LEU A 84 1.34 8.22 4.66
N ILE A 85 2.56 8.34 5.15
CA ILE A 85 3.10 7.53 6.25
C ILE A 85 3.40 8.46 7.43
N TYR A 86 3.14 7.98 8.65
CA TYR A 86 3.61 8.59 9.87
C TYR A 86 4.29 7.55 10.76
N TRP A 87 5.59 7.70 10.94
CA TRP A 87 6.39 6.87 11.82
C TRP A 87 6.59 7.59 13.16
N ASN A 88 5.68 7.32 14.07
CA ASN A 88 5.58 7.97 15.36
C ASN A 88 6.87 7.87 16.20
N ASN A 89 7.56 6.72 16.16
CA ASN A 89 8.73 6.49 17.00
C ASN A 89 9.95 7.33 16.61
N ILE A 90 9.96 7.87 15.41
CA ILE A 90 11.00 8.81 14.93
C ILE A 90 10.42 10.19 14.59
N ASN A 91 9.11 10.39 14.85
CA ASN A 91 8.38 11.63 14.62
C ASN A 91 8.54 12.16 13.16
N VAL A 92 8.43 11.26 12.19
CA VAL A 92 8.57 11.56 10.75
C VAL A 92 7.27 11.29 10.02
N GLN A 93 6.84 12.25 9.22
CA GLN A 93 5.76 12.11 8.24
C GLN A 93 6.33 12.18 6.83
N ILE A 94 5.88 11.27 5.96
CA ILE A 94 6.22 11.27 4.54
C ILE A 94 4.92 11.34 3.75
N ARG A 95 4.76 12.39 2.95
CA ARG A 95 3.64 12.58 2.04
C ARG A 95 4.11 12.49 0.60
N MET A 96 3.41 11.70 -0.20
CA MET A 96 3.68 11.51 -1.62
C MET A 96 2.44 11.81 -2.44
N LYS A 97 2.59 12.48 -3.59
CA LYS A 97 1.57 12.51 -4.64
C LYS A 97 2.03 11.59 -5.75
N ALA A 98 1.15 10.73 -6.24
CA ALA A 98 1.54 9.66 -7.14
C ALA A 98 0.44 9.33 -8.17
N HIS A 99 0.86 8.65 -9.24
CA HIS A 99 -0.04 7.96 -10.15
C HIS A 99 -0.07 6.47 -9.81
N ILE A 100 -1.28 5.89 -9.78
CA ILE A 100 -1.50 4.49 -9.41
C ILE A 100 -1.99 3.70 -10.62
N LYS A 101 -1.56 2.45 -10.73
CA LYS A 101 -1.99 1.46 -11.75
C LYS A 101 -2.04 0.06 -11.14
N ARG A 102 -2.73 -0.87 -11.78
CA ARG A 102 -2.66 -2.29 -11.43
C ARG A 102 -1.31 -2.86 -11.87
N THR A 103 -0.81 -3.83 -11.11
CA THR A 103 0.32 -4.66 -11.53
C THR A 103 -0.12 -5.74 -12.53
N SER A 104 0.83 -6.41 -13.19
CA SER A 104 0.52 -7.46 -14.16
C SER A 104 -0.06 -8.72 -13.49
N ARG A 105 -0.77 -9.51 -14.27
CA ARG A 105 -1.33 -10.78 -13.80
C ARG A 105 -0.24 -11.77 -13.40
N GLU A 106 0.82 -11.84 -14.17
CA GLU A 106 1.99 -12.70 -13.92
C GLU A 106 2.67 -12.33 -12.60
N PHE A 107 2.87 -11.04 -12.34
CA PHE A 107 3.42 -10.54 -11.08
C PHE A 107 2.52 -10.91 -9.90
N ASN A 108 1.21 -10.72 -10.03
CA ASN A 108 0.24 -11.05 -8.99
C ASN A 108 0.24 -12.55 -8.67
N GLN A 109 0.26 -13.40 -9.70
CA GLN A 109 0.30 -14.85 -9.54
C GLN A 109 1.58 -15.30 -8.84
N ALA A 110 2.73 -14.78 -9.25
CA ALA A 110 4.01 -15.11 -8.64
C ALA A 110 4.08 -14.67 -7.17
N TYR A 111 3.61 -13.46 -6.87
CA TYR A 111 3.56 -12.97 -5.50
C TYR A 111 2.58 -13.77 -4.63
N PHE A 112 1.38 -14.08 -5.16
CA PHE A 112 0.35 -14.84 -4.43
C PHE A 112 0.85 -16.25 -4.08
N ALA A 113 1.46 -16.95 -5.03
CA ALA A 113 2.01 -18.28 -4.82
C ALA A 113 3.13 -18.34 -3.77
N GLY A 114 3.86 -17.23 -3.58
CA GLY A 114 4.92 -17.13 -2.55
C GLY A 114 4.44 -16.66 -1.17
N ARG A 115 3.14 -16.40 -0.98
CA ARG A 115 2.58 -15.95 0.31
C ARG A 115 2.22 -17.14 1.20
N ASP A 116 2.09 -16.85 2.51
CA ASP A 116 1.56 -17.81 3.48
C ASP A 116 0.13 -18.22 3.11
N GLU A 117 -0.17 -19.50 3.17
CA GLU A 117 -1.48 -20.08 2.81
C GLU A 117 -2.62 -19.44 3.62
N GLU A 118 -2.41 -19.16 4.91
CA GLU A 118 -3.40 -18.50 5.76
C GLU A 118 -3.76 -17.10 5.26
N LYS A 119 -2.77 -16.34 4.76
CA LYS A 119 -3.00 -15.03 4.15
C LYS A 119 -3.70 -15.15 2.79
N ASN A 120 -3.47 -16.22 2.06
CA ASN A 120 -4.15 -16.50 0.80
C ASN A 120 -5.60 -16.91 1.05
N ALA A 121 -5.86 -17.77 2.04
CA ALA A 121 -7.21 -18.11 2.47
C ALA A 121 -8.03 -16.88 2.87
N LEU A 122 -7.41 -15.94 3.63
CA LEU A 122 -8.04 -14.65 3.96
C LEU A 122 -8.36 -13.82 2.72
N ALA A 123 -7.46 -13.80 1.73
CA ALA A 123 -7.68 -13.05 0.49
C ALA A 123 -8.79 -13.64 -0.37
N ILE A 124 -8.95 -14.97 -0.35
CA ILE A 124 -10.00 -15.69 -1.07
C ILE A 124 -11.35 -15.53 -0.38
N SER A 125 -11.41 -15.67 0.95
CA SER A 125 -12.65 -15.63 1.73
C SER A 125 -13.21 -14.23 1.96
N SER A 126 -12.38 -13.19 1.80
CA SER A 126 -12.73 -11.81 2.18
C SER A 126 -13.37 -11.04 1.03
N GLU A 127 -14.63 -10.67 1.18
CA GLU A 127 -15.27 -9.62 0.39
C GLU A 127 -14.95 -8.26 1.02
N GLN A 128 -13.76 -7.71 0.70
CA GLN A 128 -13.27 -6.45 1.29
C GLN A 128 -14.28 -5.31 1.14
N SER A 129 -14.61 -4.65 2.26
CA SER A 129 -15.52 -3.51 2.35
C SER A 129 -16.99 -3.82 2.07
N SER A 130 -17.39 -5.10 2.09
CA SER A 130 -18.79 -5.52 2.08
C SER A 130 -19.35 -5.58 3.50
N ILE A 131 -20.66 -5.44 3.61
CA ILE A 131 -21.37 -5.68 4.88
C ILE A 131 -21.27 -7.16 5.21
N ILE A 132 -20.82 -7.49 6.41
CA ILE A 132 -20.73 -8.87 6.90
C ILE A 132 -21.95 -9.21 7.76
N ASP A 133 -22.53 -10.40 7.59
CA ASP A 133 -23.66 -10.85 8.40
C ASP A 133 -23.27 -11.08 9.85
N SER A 134 -22.11 -11.67 10.08
CA SER A 134 -21.56 -11.90 11.42
C SER A 134 -20.07 -12.22 11.38
N TYR A 135 -19.37 -12.02 12.50
CA TYR A 135 -17.97 -12.47 12.65
C TYR A 135 -17.83 -13.99 12.48
N LYS A 136 -18.83 -14.78 12.90
CA LYS A 136 -18.87 -16.22 12.74
C LYS A 136 -18.89 -16.64 11.26
N ALA A 137 -19.69 -15.96 10.44
CA ALA A 137 -19.72 -16.22 8.99
C ALA A 137 -18.36 -15.96 8.33
N VAL A 138 -17.62 -14.92 8.77
CA VAL A 138 -16.26 -14.65 8.28
C VAL A 138 -15.30 -15.78 8.66
N GLN A 139 -15.39 -16.31 9.88
CA GLN A 139 -14.56 -17.43 10.32
C GLN A 139 -14.87 -18.71 9.54
N GLU A 140 -16.15 -19.03 9.34
CA GLU A 140 -16.60 -20.20 8.55
C GLU A 140 -16.10 -20.10 7.10
N ASN A 141 -16.23 -18.94 6.46
CA ASN A 141 -15.73 -18.70 5.11
C ASN A 141 -14.21 -18.88 5.02
N TYR A 142 -13.47 -18.39 6.03
CA TYR A 142 -12.02 -18.58 6.10
C TYR A 142 -11.63 -20.04 6.22
N GLU A 143 -12.26 -20.81 7.11
CA GLU A 143 -11.99 -22.25 7.30
C GLU A 143 -12.31 -23.06 6.03
N VAL A 144 -13.42 -22.72 5.35
CA VAL A 144 -13.76 -23.32 4.06
C VAL A 144 -12.70 -23.00 3.01
N SER A 145 -12.26 -21.77 2.92
CA SER A 145 -11.23 -21.36 1.96
C SER A 145 -9.90 -22.06 2.24
N LEU A 146 -9.51 -22.15 3.50
CA LEU A 146 -8.26 -22.81 3.92
C LEU A 146 -8.27 -24.30 3.58
N SER A 147 -9.43 -24.97 3.69
CA SER A 147 -9.54 -26.43 3.50
C SER A 147 -9.88 -26.88 2.08
N LYS A 148 -10.52 -26.04 1.27
CA LYS A 148 -11.11 -26.44 -0.02
C LYS A 148 -10.59 -25.67 -1.22
N SER A 149 -9.93 -24.52 -1.03
CA SER A 149 -9.44 -23.68 -2.12
C SER A 149 -8.02 -24.08 -2.53
N ASP A 150 -7.69 -23.90 -3.80
CA ASP A 150 -6.29 -23.92 -4.24
C ASP A 150 -5.63 -22.60 -3.83
N LEU A 151 -4.88 -22.65 -2.74
CA LEU A 151 -4.24 -21.49 -2.13
C LEU A 151 -3.01 -20.97 -2.90
N SER A 152 -2.61 -21.69 -3.97
CA SER A 152 -1.50 -21.26 -4.85
C SER A 152 -1.99 -20.41 -6.02
N VAL A 153 -3.28 -20.46 -6.36
CA VAL A 153 -3.85 -19.76 -7.50
C VAL A 153 -4.40 -18.40 -7.08
N CYS A 154 -3.82 -17.35 -7.65
CA CYS A 154 -4.26 -15.96 -7.41
C CYS A 154 -5.65 -15.72 -8.01
N PRO A 155 -6.66 -15.32 -7.21
CA PRO A 155 -7.97 -14.96 -7.74
C PRO A 155 -7.92 -13.76 -8.69
N ASP A 156 -8.80 -13.69 -9.69
CA ASP A 156 -8.86 -12.59 -10.66
C ASP A 156 -9.23 -11.25 -10.02
N TYR A 157 -9.97 -11.31 -8.92
CA TYR A 157 -10.37 -10.13 -8.15
C TYR A 157 -9.31 -9.65 -7.13
N TRP A 158 -8.13 -10.28 -7.07
CA TRP A 158 -7.06 -9.90 -6.15
C TRP A 158 -5.75 -9.62 -6.89
N GLY A 159 -5.01 -8.61 -6.43
CA GLY A 159 -3.70 -8.31 -7.00
C GLY A 159 -3.09 -7.04 -6.46
N GLY A 160 -1.96 -6.67 -7.06
CA GLY A 160 -1.18 -5.52 -6.69
C GLY A 160 -1.67 -4.23 -7.33
N TYR A 161 -1.46 -3.16 -6.61
CA TYR A 161 -1.42 -1.80 -7.11
C TYR A 161 -0.01 -1.26 -6.95
N SER A 162 0.52 -0.70 -8.03
CA SER A 162 1.78 0.01 -8.07
C SER A 162 1.50 1.51 -8.18
N PHE A 163 2.12 2.33 -7.36
CA PHE A 163 2.08 3.77 -7.53
C PHE A 163 3.49 4.36 -7.64
N THR A 164 3.63 5.34 -8.53
CA THR A 164 4.88 6.04 -8.80
C THR A 164 4.76 7.47 -8.30
N PRO A 165 5.49 7.85 -7.25
CA PRO A 165 5.50 9.22 -6.76
C PRO A 165 6.12 10.18 -7.78
N TYR A 166 5.48 11.34 -7.95
CA TYR A 166 6.03 12.49 -8.66
C TYR A 166 6.28 13.68 -7.73
N TYR A 167 5.95 13.53 -6.44
CA TYR A 167 6.19 14.51 -5.39
C TYR A 167 6.42 13.79 -4.07
N PHE A 168 7.45 14.21 -3.33
CA PHE A 168 7.71 13.80 -1.96
C PHE A 168 7.78 15.03 -1.05
N GLU A 169 7.28 14.87 0.16
CA GLU A 169 7.43 15.81 1.26
C GLU A 169 7.78 15.03 2.52
N PHE A 170 8.89 15.36 3.10
CA PHE A 170 9.34 14.82 4.38
C PHE A 170 9.14 15.90 5.44
N TRP A 171 8.45 15.55 6.49
CA TRP A 171 8.29 16.37 7.67
C TRP A 171 8.87 15.64 8.86
N GLU A 172 9.74 16.30 9.62
CA GLU A 172 10.38 15.77 10.81
C GLU A 172 10.17 16.74 11.96
N GLY A 173 9.58 16.26 13.07
CA GLY A 173 9.34 17.07 14.25
C GLY A 173 10.58 17.11 15.14
N HIS A 174 11.10 18.32 15.40
CA HIS A 174 12.15 18.59 16.37
C HIS A 174 11.60 19.44 17.50
N GLU A 175 12.18 19.31 18.71
CA GLU A 175 11.73 20.04 19.91
C GLU A 175 11.75 21.56 19.76
N LEU A 176 12.52 22.11 18.81
CA LEU A 176 12.75 23.55 18.66
C LEU A 176 12.24 24.16 17.34
N SER A 177 11.86 23.38 16.34
CA SER A 177 11.29 23.89 15.08
C SER A 177 10.69 22.79 14.19
N LEU A 178 9.69 23.19 13.40
CA LEU A 178 9.17 22.39 12.29
C LEU A 178 10.09 22.59 11.09
N ILE A 179 10.90 21.60 10.73
CA ILE A 179 11.71 21.63 9.51
C ILE A 179 10.94 20.93 8.40
N HIS A 180 10.53 21.71 7.39
CA HIS A 180 9.99 21.18 6.15
C HIS A 180 11.15 20.94 5.18
N ILE A 181 11.41 19.68 4.85
CA ILE A 181 12.25 19.31 3.71
C ILE A 181 11.28 18.94 2.59
N SER A 182 10.99 19.87 1.70
CA SER A 182 10.25 19.59 0.48
C SER A 182 11.22 19.62 -0.69
N GLU A 183 11.44 18.48 -1.33
CA GLU A 183 12.07 18.45 -2.64
C GLU A 183 10.99 18.10 -3.68
N PRO A 184 10.56 19.08 -4.51
CA PRO A 184 9.70 18.80 -5.63
C PRO A 184 10.51 18.07 -6.70
N THR A 185 10.36 16.77 -6.82
CA THR A 185 10.77 16.07 -8.04
C THR A 185 9.77 16.45 -9.13
N ARG A 186 10.03 17.52 -9.89
CA ARG A 186 9.36 17.74 -11.16
C ARG A 186 10.04 16.85 -12.18
N PRO A 187 9.31 15.99 -12.92
CA PRO A 187 9.85 15.41 -14.14
C PRO A 187 10.24 16.58 -15.04
N ASN A 188 11.47 16.57 -15.51
CA ASN A 188 11.86 17.48 -16.58
C ASN A 188 10.96 17.17 -17.79
N CYS A 189 10.17 18.15 -18.20
CA CYS A 189 9.46 18.14 -19.46
C CYS A 189 10.44 18.15 -20.63
#